data_dae71abf95c62536fc9ecbf1d4d27a42
#
_entry.id   dae71abf95c62536fc9ecbf1d4d27a42
#
_cell.length_a   1.000
_cell.length_b   1.000
_cell.length_c   1.000
_cell.angle_alpha   90.00
_cell.angle_beta   90.00
_cell.angle_gamma   90.00
#
_symmetry.space_group_name_H-M   'P 1'
#
loop_
_entity.id
_entity.type
_entity.pdbx_description
1 polymer ?
#
loop_
_entity_poly.entity_id
_entity_poly.type
_entity_poly.pdbx_seq_one_letter_code
_entity_poly.pdbx_strand_id
1 'polypeptide(L)'
;DIIYNAFKDAYGTNSGATKEARELIEDFSYVSSLPDLPHIPVVVLTSMKQDQSNNTSDQTYGKTRQDWYDAHELLKNGVTDFTHIQTLNSGHYIMKEEPELVISNFNLLLSKLP
;
A
#
# COMPACT_ATOMS: atom_id res chain seq x y z
N ASP A 1 10.69 -10.02 16.69
CA ASP A 1 9.65 -9.52 15.81
C ASP A 1 9.09 -10.61 14.92
N ILE A 2 7.76 -10.75 14.85
CA ILE A 2 7.07 -11.84 14.14
C ILE A 2 7.36 -11.79 12.64
N ILE A 3 7.35 -10.60 12.04
CA ILE A 3 7.58 -10.40 10.60
C ILE A 3 9.01 -10.80 10.23
N TYR A 4 9.99 -10.27 10.95
CA TYR A 4 11.40 -10.62 10.72
C TYR A 4 11.66 -12.13 10.85
N ASN A 5 11.13 -12.76 11.89
CA ASN A 5 11.30 -14.19 12.11
C ASN A 5 10.65 -15.03 10.97
N ALA A 6 9.45 -14.65 10.53
CA ALA A 6 8.79 -15.32 9.41
C ALA A 6 9.62 -15.25 8.11
N PHE A 7 10.20 -14.10 7.79
CA PHE A 7 11.07 -13.96 6.62
C PHE A 7 12.39 -14.72 6.78
N LYS A 8 13.00 -14.67 7.97
CA LYS A 8 14.21 -15.41 8.29
C LYS A 8 14.01 -16.93 8.16
N ASP A 9 12.87 -17.44 8.64
CA ASP A 9 12.56 -18.88 8.59
C ASP A 9 12.25 -19.34 7.15
N ALA A 10 11.58 -18.50 6.36
CA ALA A 10 11.23 -18.81 4.97
C ALA A 10 12.41 -18.69 4.00
N TYR A 11 13.28 -17.69 4.18
CA TYR A 11 14.29 -17.31 3.18
C TYR A 11 15.74 -17.34 3.69
N GLY A 12 15.96 -17.59 4.97
CA GLY A 12 17.28 -17.59 5.61
C GLY A 12 17.75 -16.20 6.03
N THR A 13 18.60 -16.17 7.05
CA THR A 13 19.05 -14.93 7.74
C THR A 13 19.73 -13.91 6.81
N ASN A 14 20.45 -14.39 5.79
CA ASN A 14 21.25 -13.54 4.89
C ASN A 14 20.56 -13.20 3.57
N SER A 15 19.31 -13.63 3.37
CA SER A 15 18.57 -13.32 2.15
C SER A 15 18.26 -11.81 2.05
N GLY A 16 18.10 -11.32 0.81
CA GLY A 16 17.65 -9.94 0.56
C GLY A 16 16.31 -9.65 1.24
N ALA A 17 15.37 -10.59 1.12
CA ALA A 17 14.04 -10.47 1.72
C ALA A 17 14.08 -10.32 3.26
N THR A 18 14.96 -11.07 3.94
CA THR A 18 15.10 -10.96 5.40
C THR A 18 15.76 -9.64 5.82
N LYS A 19 16.71 -9.16 5.03
CA LYS A 19 17.33 -7.83 5.27
C LYS A 19 16.31 -6.72 5.09
N GLU A 20 15.54 -6.76 4.00
CA GLU A 20 14.47 -5.81 3.74
C GLU A 20 13.40 -5.81 4.84
N ALA A 21 12.98 -6.98 5.32
CA ALA A 21 12.04 -7.09 6.43
C ALA A 21 12.55 -6.44 7.72
N ARG A 22 13.85 -6.51 7.99
CA ARG A 22 14.46 -5.86 9.15
C ARG A 22 14.44 -4.34 9.02
N GLU A 23 14.90 -3.83 7.88
CA GLU A 23 14.88 -2.39 7.59
C GLU A 23 13.45 -1.82 7.67
N LEU A 24 12.48 -2.54 7.13
CA LEU A 24 11.06 -2.14 7.18
C LEU A 24 10.55 -1.95 8.62
N ILE A 25 11.00 -2.78 9.57
CA ILE A 25 10.63 -2.66 10.98
C ILE A 25 11.23 -1.39 11.60
N GLU A 26 12.48 -1.10 11.28
CA GLU A 26 13.14 0.13 11.70
C GLU A 26 12.45 1.35 11.11
N ASP A 27 12.11 1.31 9.82
CA ASP A 27 11.39 2.36 9.12
C ASP A 27 10.00 2.62 9.72
N PHE A 28 9.26 1.59 10.11
CA PHE A 28 7.95 1.77 10.76
C PHE A 28 8.04 2.54 12.08
N SER A 29 9.11 2.36 12.85
CA SER A 29 9.31 3.16 14.07
C SER A 29 9.64 4.62 13.75
N TYR A 30 10.32 4.86 12.64
CA TYR A 30 10.67 6.20 12.16
C TYR A 30 9.47 6.93 11.54
N VAL A 31 8.62 6.22 10.77
CA VAL A 31 7.45 6.79 10.09
C VAL A 31 6.53 7.55 11.04
N SER A 32 6.37 7.07 12.29
CA SER A 32 5.55 7.76 13.30
C SER A 32 6.10 9.13 13.72
N SER A 33 7.36 9.43 13.43
CA SER A 33 8.02 10.71 13.72
C SER A 33 8.05 11.67 12.53
N LEU A 34 7.60 11.24 11.35
CA LEU A 34 7.56 12.08 10.17
C LEU A 34 6.52 13.20 10.33
N PRO A 35 6.78 14.39 9.79
CA PRO A 35 5.78 15.45 9.74
C PRO A 35 4.60 15.03 8.84
N ASP A 36 3.48 15.72 9.02
CA ASP A 36 2.34 15.58 8.12
C ASP A 36 2.76 15.82 6.66
N LEU A 37 2.02 15.19 5.74
CA LEU A 37 2.23 15.41 4.31
C LEU A 37 2.08 16.91 3.99
N PRO A 38 2.88 17.45 3.08
CA PRO A 38 2.73 18.83 2.64
C PRO A 38 1.35 19.02 1.98
N HIS A 39 0.89 20.29 1.91
CA HIS A 39 -0.39 20.66 1.27
C HIS A 39 -0.32 20.51 -0.25
N ILE A 40 -0.26 19.27 -0.71
CA ILE A 40 -0.28 18.87 -2.13
C ILE A 40 -1.48 17.97 -2.38
N PRO A 41 -2.01 17.94 -3.62
CA PRO A 41 -3.02 16.95 -3.98
C PRO A 41 -2.44 15.53 -3.88
N VAL A 42 -3.22 14.61 -3.35
CA VAL A 42 -2.85 13.20 -3.22
C VAL A 42 -3.94 12.33 -3.85
N VAL A 43 -3.53 11.40 -4.70
CA VAL A 43 -4.39 10.35 -5.24
C VAL A 43 -3.87 9.00 -4.78
N VAL A 44 -4.72 8.23 -4.14
CA VAL A 44 -4.42 6.86 -3.71
C VAL A 44 -5.23 5.88 -4.55
N LEU A 45 -4.55 4.90 -5.11
CA LEU A 45 -5.18 3.78 -5.83
C LEU A 45 -5.03 2.51 -4.98
N THR A 46 -6.15 1.89 -4.63
CA THR A 46 -6.15 0.67 -3.81
C THR A 46 -6.73 -0.51 -4.58
N SER A 47 -5.95 -1.58 -4.68
CA SER A 47 -6.45 -2.86 -5.17
C SER A 47 -7.33 -3.53 -4.12
N MET A 48 -8.57 -3.80 -4.50
CA MET A 48 -9.54 -4.58 -3.72
C MET A 48 -9.81 -5.96 -4.36
N LYS A 49 -9.03 -6.33 -5.40
CA LYS A 49 -9.14 -7.63 -6.06
C LYS A 49 -8.79 -8.74 -5.08
N GLN A 50 -9.71 -9.67 -4.93
CA GLN A 50 -9.46 -10.88 -4.14
C GLN A 50 -8.60 -11.85 -4.94
N ASP A 51 -7.57 -12.39 -4.31
CA ASP A 51 -6.79 -13.46 -4.89
C ASP A 51 -7.56 -14.77 -4.78
N GLN A 52 -8.05 -15.25 -5.91
CA GLN A 52 -8.80 -16.51 -5.98
C GLN A 52 -7.91 -17.75 -5.98
N SER A 53 -6.58 -17.59 -6.06
CA SER A 53 -5.64 -18.70 -6.16
C SER A 53 -5.46 -19.48 -4.85
N ASN A 54 -5.83 -18.86 -3.73
CA ASN A 54 -5.77 -19.50 -2.42
C ASN A 54 -7.17 -19.54 -1.81
N ASN A 55 -7.70 -20.71 -1.58
CA ASN A 55 -8.91 -20.96 -0.79
C ASN A 55 -8.78 -20.52 0.69
N THR A 56 -7.73 -19.85 1.03
CA THR A 56 -7.51 -19.19 2.30
C THR A 56 -8.05 -17.78 2.19
N SER A 57 -8.94 -17.48 3.10
CA SER A 57 -9.54 -16.16 3.36
C SER A 57 -8.71 -15.00 2.80
N ASP A 58 -9.40 -14.02 2.27
CA ASP A 58 -8.91 -12.67 1.89
C ASP A 58 -8.12 -11.95 3.03
N GLN A 59 -7.41 -12.75 3.82
CA GLN A 59 -6.67 -12.30 4.99
C GLN A 59 -5.19 -12.56 4.81
N THR A 60 -4.42 -11.48 4.77
CA THR A 60 -2.97 -11.52 4.95
C THR A 60 -2.66 -11.04 6.37
N TYR A 61 -2.05 -11.91 7.17
CA TYR A 61 -1.74 -11.62 8.57
C TYR A 61 -2.97 -11.22 9.43
N GLY A 62 -4.13 -11.84 9.18
CA GLY A 62 -5.37 -11.54 9.88
C GLY A 62 -6.05 -10.24 9.46
N LYS A 63 -5.61 -9.64 8.34
CA LYS A 63 -6.18 -8.41 7.78
C LYS A 63 -6.90 -8.70 6.47
N THR A 64 -8.03 -8.03 6.27
CA THR A 64 -8.84 -8.11 5.05
C THR A 64 -8.44 -7.04 4.03
N ARG A 65 -8.96 -7.14 2.80
CA ARG A 65 -8.87 -6.05 1.82
C ARG A 65 -9.55 -4.78 2.31
N GLN A 66 -10.61 -4.91 3.10
CA GLN A 66 -11.29 -3.75 3.69
C GLN A 66 -10.39 -3.05 4.72
N ASP A 67 -9.71 -3.78 5.59
CA ASP A 67 -8.74 -3.19 6.53
C ASP A 67 -7.63 -2.42 5.79
N TRP A 68 -7.21 -2.94 4.62
CA TRP A 68 -6.22 -2.30 3.76
C TRP A 68 -6.75 -1.00 3.16
N TYR A 69 -7.99 -1.01 2.64
CA TYR A 69 -8.67 0.18 2.15
C TYR A 69 -8.82 1.24 3.25
N ASP A 70 -9.30 0.82 4.42
CA ASP A 70 -9.54 1.70 5.56
C ASP A 70 -8.23 2.34 6.06
N ALA A 71 -7.12 1.60 6.04
CA ALA A 71 -5.80 2.14 6.37
C ALA A 71 -5.37 3.24 5.38
N HIS A 72 -5.62 3.06 4.07
CA HIS A 72 -5.35 4.09 3.08
C HIS A 72 -6.25 5.31 3.24
N GLU A 73 -7.51 5.13 3.66
CA GLU A 73 -8.43 6.23 3.94
C GLU A 73 -7.94 7.16 5.06
N LEU A 74 -7.16 6.65 6.01
CA LEU A 74 -6.60 7.46 7.09
C LEU A 74 -5.65 8.55 6.60
N LEU A 75 -5.06 8.40 5.42
CA LEU A 75 -4.16 9.40 4.82
C LEU A 75 -4.87 10.75 4.58
N LYS A 76 -6.21 10.74 4.41
CA LYS A 76 -7.00 11.98 4.27
C LYS A 76 -6.86 12.94 5.46
N ASN A 77 -6.54 12.43 6.65
CA ASN A 77 -6.46 13.25 7.85
C ASN A 77 -5.30 14.27 7.82
N GLY A 78 -4.28 14.03 7.01
CA GLY A 78 -3.13 14.93 6.83
C GLY A 78 -3.11 15.67 5.49
N VAL A 79 -4.16 15.51 4.65
CA VAL A 79 -4.16 16.00 3.27
C VAL A 79 -5.42 16.82 2.98
N THR A 80 -5.26 18.03 2.44
CA THR A 80 -6.39 18.93 2.13
C THR A 80 -7.11 18.59 0.83
N ASP A 81 -6.44 17.99 -0.14
CA ASP A 81 -7.01 17.52 -1.41
C ASP A 81 -6.66 16.03 -1.60
N PHE A 82 -7.55 15.19 -1.16
CA PHE A 82 -7.38 13.74 -1.14
C PHE A 82 -8.41 13.05 -2.02
N THR A 83 -7.95 12.20 -2.92
CA THR A 83 -8.78 11.36 -3.77
C THR A 83 -8.38 9.89 -3.57
N HIS A 84 -9.34 9.06 -3.17
CA HIS A 84 -9.12 7.62 -2.99
C HIS A 84 -9.96 6.83 -3.99
N ILE A 85 -9.32 5.98 -4.77
CA ILE A 85 -9.94 5.16 -5.80
C ILE A 85 -9.62 3.71 -5.54
N GLN A 86 -10.64 2.88 -5.56
CA GLN A 86 -10.48 1.42 -5.48
C GLN A 86 -10.70 0.75 -6.84
N THR A 87 -10.01 -0.36 -7.06
CA THR A 87 -10.26 -1.25 -8.19
C THR A 87 -10.44 -2.69 -7.75
N LEU A 88 -11.38 -3.38 -8.39
CA LEU A 88 -11.62 -4.83 -8.24
C LEU A 88 -10.97 -5.64 -9.39
N ASN A 89 -10.43 -4.96 -10.40
CA ASN A 89 -9.96 -5.62 -11.63
C ASN A 89 -8.47 -5.99 -11.56
N SER A 90 -7.66 -5.17 -10.90
CA SER A 90 -6.22 -5.41 -10.77
C SER A 90 -5.81 -5.83 -9.37
N GLY A 91 -4.76 -6.65 -9.30
CA GLY A 91 -4.12 -7.08 -8.08
C GLY A 91 -3.01 -6.12 -7.63
N HIS A 92 -1.89 -6.69 -7.18
CA HIS A 92 -0.75 -5.92 -6.66
C HIS A 92 -0.13 -4.94 -7.68
N TYR A 93 -0.18 -5.28 -8.95
CA TYR A 93 0.45 -4.50 -10.01
C TYR A 93 -0.58 -3.69 -10.83
N ILE A 94 -1.30 -2.76 -10.17
CA ILE A 94 -2.32 -1.90 -10.81
C ILE A 94 -1.76 -1.25 -12.10
N MET A 95 -0.52 -0.75 -12.07
CA MET A 95 0.12 -0.10 -13.20
C MET A 95 0.31 -1.01 -14.43
N LYS A 96 0.32 -2.33 -14.24
CA LYS A 96 0.43 -3.31 -15.34
C LYS A 96 -0.92 -3.81 -15.81
N GLU A 97 -1.85 -3.99 -14.88
CA GLU A 97 -3.16 -4.59 -15.16
C GLU A 97 -4.19 -3.55 -15.59
N GLU A 98 -4.08 -2.33 -15.09
CA GLU A 98 -4.96 -1.20 -15.42
C GLU A 98 -4.15 0.10 -15.66
N PRO A 99 -3.29 0.15 -16.69
CA PRO A 99 -2.45 1.34 -16.96
C PRO A 99 -3.28 2.60 -17.20
N GLU A 100 -4.45 2.49 -17.83
CA GLU A 100 -5.34 3.63 -18.10
C GLU A 100 -5.89 4.23 -16.79
N LEU A 101 -6.15 3.41 -15.78
CA LEU A 101 -6.56 3.89 -14.47
C LEU A 101 -5.46 4.75 -13.84
N VAL A 102 -4.20 4.32 -13.94
CA VAL A 102 -3.06 5.07 -13.42
C VAL A 102 -2.86 6.36 -14.20
N ILE A 103 -2.89 6.30 -15.54
CA ILE A 103 -2.70 7.47 -16.42
C ILE A 103 -3.78 8.52 -16.18
N SER A 104 -5.06 8.12 -16.13
CA SER A 104 -6.17 9.04 -15.92
C SER A 104 -6.08 9.76 -14.57
N ASN A 105 -5.68 9.03 -13.52
CA ASN A 105 -5.52 9.61 -12.19
C ASN A 105 -4.25 10.45 -12.05
N PHE A 106 -3.19 10.13 -12.78
CA PHE A 106 -2.04 11.00 -12.91
C PHE A 106 -2.39 12.33 -13.61
N ASN A 107 -3.17 12.27 -14.69
CA ASN A 107 -3.67 13.47 -15.38
C ASN A 107 -4.59 14.31 -14.48
N LEU A 108 -5.44 13.67 -13.67
CA LEU A 108 -6.23 14.35 -12.65
C LEU A 108 -5.32 15.08 -11.66
N LEU A 109 -4.27 14.42 -11.19
CA LEU A 109 -3.30 15.02 -10.26
C LEU A 109 -2.60 16.24 -10.89
N LEU A 110 -2.15 16.12 -12.15
CA LEU A 110 -1.54 17.23 -12.88
C LEU A 110 -2.48 18.42 -13.04
N SER A 111 -3.77 18.17 -13.25
CA SER A 111 -4.76 19.25 -13.42
C SER A 111 -5.03 20.05 -12.13
N LYS A 112 -4.62 19.53 -10.98
CA LYS A 112 -4.76 20.17 -9.67
C LYS A 112 -3.52 21.01 -9.27
N LEU A 113 -2.45 20.88 -10.03
CA LEU A 113 -1.24 21.67 -9.80
C LEU A 113 -1.43 23.10 -10.35
N PRO A 114 -0.88 24.11 -9.68
CA PRO A 114 -0.96 25.49 -10.12
C PRO A 114 -0.21 25.73 -11.42
#